data_ef4d115f8e497a07ecaabed9396b1da3
#
_entry.id   ef4d115f8e497a07ecaabed9396b1da3
#
_cell.length_a   1.000
_cell.length_b   1.000
_cell.length_c   1.000
_cell.angle_alpha   90.00
_cell.angle_beta   90.00
_cell.angle_gamma   90.00
#
_symmetry.space_group_name_H-M   'P 1'
#
loop_
_entity.id
_entity.type
_entity.pdbx_description
1 polymer ?
#
loop_
_entity_poly.entity_id
_entity_poly.type
_entity_poly.pdbx_seq_one_letter_code
_entity_poly.pdbx_strand_id
1 'polypeptide(L)'
;MSDSASRSRLFIAVDLSAVVRSTVIKISASIAESLAIKGGPRISWVRPRNLHLTVRFLGLVHPIVMERLRTLLVRPWSVEVFDLELAAAVTVPSSGTPRVVWLGVRDCSSGFDRLMPELNGRLHAAGVVQNQMRFVPHVTVGRVRRAPQCGRMIRDAVQKIGVEAVRWQVKHLTLYESRLASSTPDYVPQATGVLRAIAP
;
A
#
# COMPACT_ATOMS: atom_id res chain seq x y z
N MET A 1 21.05 -25.00 19.80
CA MET A 1 21.65 -23.96 18.94
C MET A 1 20.55 -22.97 18.63
N SER A 2 20.54 -21.82 19.28
CA SER A 2 19.49 -20.79 19.13
C SER A 2 19.62 -20.18 17.73
N ASP A 3 18.59 -20.40 16.91
CA ASP A 3 18.45 -19.80 15.56
C ASP A 3 18.18 -18.29 15.73
N SER A 4 19.25 -17.52 15.91
CA SER A 4 19.26 -16.05 16.07
C SER A 4 19.17 -15.32 14.73
N ALA A 5 18.67 -15.98 13.68
CA ALA A 5 18.50 -15.33 12.38
C ALA A 5 17.47 -14.20 12.47
N SER A 6 17.92 -12.96 12.30
CA SER A 6 17.08 -11.76 12.39
C SER A 6 15.93 -11.82 11.39
N ARG A 7 14.68 -11.79 11.88
CA ARG A 7 13.48 -11.75 11.05
C ARG A 7 13.32 -10.39 10.39
N SER A 8 12.94 -10.38 9.13
CA SER A 8 12.64 -9.17 8.35
C SER A 8 11.14 -8.90 8.27
N ARG A 9 10.74 -7.63 8.42
CA ARG A 9 9.35 -7.22 8.19
C ARG A 9 9.11 -7.04 6.70
N LEU A 10 8.26 -7.88 6.13
CA LEU A 10 8.00 -7.91 4.69
C LEU A 10 6.56 -7.56 4.34
N PHE A 11 6.36 -7.02 3.15
CA PHE A 11 5.06 -6.83 2.51
C PHE A 11 5.20 -6.87 0.98
N ILE A 12 4.08 -7.16 0.30
CA ILE A 12 3.98 -7.13 -1.16
C ILE A 12 3.14 -5.94 -1.56
N ALA A 13 3.58 -5.20 -2.56
CA ALA A 13 2.93 -3.98 -3.02
C ALA A 13 2.94 -3.84 -4.54
N VAL A 14 2.01 -3.01 -5.02
CA VAL A 14 1.99 -2.40 -6.35
C VAL A 14 2.59 -1.02 -6.25
N ASP A 15 3.54 -0.71 -7.11
CA ASP A 15 4.14 0.61 -7.23
C ASP A 15 3.23 1.57 -7.99
N LEU A 16 3.25 2.84 -7.57
CA LEU A 16 2.52 3.89 -8.27
C LEU A 16 3.31 4.38 -9.48
N SER A 17 2.64 4.61 -10.60
CA SER A 17 3.25 5.33 -11.72
C SER A 17 3.67 6.74 -11.31
N ALA A 18 4.59 7.37 -12.05
CA ALA A 18 5.06 8.72 -11.74
C ALA A 18 3.90 9.74 -11.69
N VAL A 19 2.95 9.63 -12.61
CA VAL A 19 1.77 10.51 -12.68
C VAL A 19 0.89 10.32 -11.44
N VAL A 20 0.52 9.08 -11.10
CA VAL A 20 -0.29 8.77 -9.91
C VAL A 20 0.41 9.23 -8.64
N ARG A 21 1.71 8.98 -8.51
CA ARG A 21 2.51 9.43 -7.36
C ARG A 21 2.47 10.95 -7.20
N SER A 22 2.63 11.70 -8.30
CA SER A 22 2.55 13.16 -8.30
C SER A 22 1.16 13.65 -7.88
N THR A 23 0.09 13.04 -8.39
CA THR A 23 -1.30 13.35 -7.99
C THR A 23 -1.52 13.09 -6.50
N VAL A 24 -1.08 11.94 -5.99
CA VAL A 24 -1.17 11.61 -4.56
C VAL A 24 -0.44 12.61 -3.67
N ILE A 25 0.73 13.08 -4.10
CA ILE A 25 1.49 14.13 -3.37
C ILE A 25 0.70 15.44 -3.32
N LYS A 26 0.14 15.90 -4.45
CA LYS A 26 -0.68 17.12 -4.52
C LYS A 26 -1.89 17.03 -3.60
N ILE A 27 -2.63 15.92 -3.64
CA ILE A 27 -3.78 15.67 -2.77
C ILE A 27 -3.36 15.73 -1.29
N SER A 28 -2.26 15.09 -0.93
CA SER A 28 -1.75 15.08 0.45
C SER A 28 -1.40 16.49 0.93
N ALA A 29 -0.78 17.32 0.07
CA ALA A 29 -0.46 18.71 0.36
C ALA A 29 -1.72 19.55 0.57
N SER A 30 -2.73 19.44 -0.30
CA SER A 30 -4.00 20.17 -0.18
C SER A 30 -4.75 19.81 1.11
N ILE A 31 -4.75 18.54 1.53
CA ILE A 31 -5.33 18.15 2.82
C ILE A 31 -4.52 18.77 3.97
N ALA A 32 -3.20 18.75 3.90
CA ALA A 32 -2.32 19.31 4.93
C ALA A 32 -2.55 20.82 5.10
N GLU A 33 -2.63 21.58 4.01
CA GLU A 33 -2.93 23.01 4.00
C GLU A 33 -4.30 23.31 4.62
N SER A 34 -5.34 22.56 4.19
CA SER A 34 -6.70 22.73 4.74
C SER A 34 -6.74 22.49 6.25
N LEU A 35 -5.95 21.56 6.78
CA LEU A 35 -5.85 21.30 8.21
C LEU A 35 -5.03 22.36 8.94
N ALA A 36 -3.94 22.85 8.34
CA ALA A 36 -3.06 23.88 8.93
C ALA A 36 -3.82 25.20 9.15
N ILE A 37 -4.60 25.66 8.17
CA ILE A 37 -5.43 26.88 8.26
C ILE A 37 -6.41 26.82 9.43
N LYS A 38 -6.88 25.63 9.78
CA LYS A 38 -7.84 25.40 10.87
C LYS A 38 -7.20 25.08 12.22
N GLY A 39 -5.87 25.20 12.36
CA GLY A 39 -5.17 24.79 13.57
C GLY A 39 -5.33 23.30 13.89
N GLY A 40 -5.46 22.47 12.85
CA GLY A 40 -5.77 21.06 12.95
C GLY A 40 -4.59 20.19 13.44
N PRO A 41 -4.85 18.91 13.65
CA PRO A 41 -3.86 17.98 14.18
C PRO A 41 -2.75 17.70 13.17
N ARG A 42 -1.57 17.40 13.69
CA ARG A 42 -0.44 16.95 12.86
C ARG A 42 -0.69 15.53 12.35
N ILE A 43 -0.71 15.39 11.03
CA ILE A 43 -0.70 14.11 10.34
C ILE A 43 0.74 13.76 9.96
N SER A 44 1.15 12.53 10.23
CA SER A 44 2.41 11.99 9.73
C SER A 44 2.20 11.54 8.29
N TRP A 45 2.55 12.41 7.34
CA TRP A 45 2.42 12.13 5.90
C TRP A 45 3.42 11.07 5.44
N VAL A 46 2.99 10.22 4.51
CA VAL A 46 3.85 9.21 3.89
C VAL A 46 4.82 9.92 2.95
N ARG A 47 6.12 9.60 3.06
CA ARG A 47 7.13 10.16 2.16
C ARG A 47 6.85 9.75 0.72
N PRO A 48 7.08 10.63 -0.28
CA PRO A 48 6.82 10.32 -1.70
C PRO A 48 7.39 8.99 -2.18
N ARG A 49 8.61 8.66 -1.78
CA ARG A 49 9.28 7.39 -2.14
C ARG A 49 8.63 6.14 -1.52
N ASN A 50 7.85 6.32 -0.45
CA ASN A 50 7.18 5.24 0.27
C ASN A 50 5.70 5.08 -0.11
N LEU A 51 5.19 5.89 -1.06
CA LEU A 51 3.82 5.78 -1.55
C LEU A 51 3.68 4.52 -2.42
N HIS A 52 2.78 3.63 -2.02
CA HIS A 52 2.50 2.36 -2.69
C HIS A 52 1.08 1.87 -2.35
N LEU A 53 0.59 0.89 -3.07
CA LEU A 53 -0.60 0.13 -2.73
C LEU A 53 -0.15 -1.22 -2.14
N THR A 54 -0.37 -1.43 -0.85
CA THR A 54 -0.06 -2.73 -0.22
C THR A 54 -1.07 -3.78 -0.65
N VAL A 55 -0.59 -4.88 -1.23
CA VAL A 55 -1.41 -6.04 -1.58
C VAL A 55 -1.48 -7.03 -0.42
N ARG A 56 -0.33 -7.28 0.23
CA ARG A 56 -0.28 -8.23 1.36
C ARG A 56 0.82 -7.87 2.36
N PHE A 57 0.45 -7.73 3.63
CA PHE A 57 1.41 -7.68 4.73
C PHE A 57 1.80 -9.11 5.13
N LEU A 58 3.11 -9.38 5.24
CA LEU A 58 3.65 -10.69 5.62
C LEU A 58 4.16 -10.70 7.07
N GLY A 59 4.35 -9.51 7.67
CA GLY A 59 4.86 -9.38 9.04
C GLY A 59 6.34 -9.74 9.15
N LEU A 60 6.73 -10.28 10.31
CA LEU A 60 8.10 -10.72 10.57
C LEU A 60 8.32 -12.12 9.98
N VAL A 61 9.18 -12.20 8.99
CA VAL A 61 9.45 -13.39 8.19
C VAL A 61 10.88 -13.88 8.44
N HIS A 62 11.05 -15.19 8.59
CA HIS A 62 12.35 -15.83 8.74
C HIS A 62 13.17 -15.75 7.43
N PRO A 63 14.51 -15.62 7.45
CA PRO A 63 15.33 -15.51 6.25
C PRO A 63 15.09 -16.60 5.21
N ILE A 64 14.94 -17.85 5.63
CA ILE A 64 14.66 -18.97 4.70
C ILE A 64 13.34 -18.80 3.93
N VAL A 65 12.32 -18.26 4.60
CA VAL A 65 11.02 -17.98 3.96
C VAL A 65 11.15 -16.78 3.01
N MET A 66 11.95 -15.77 3.37
CA MET A 66 12.23 -14.63 2.50
C MET A 66 12.91 -15.08 1.19
N GLU A 67 13.88 -16.00 1.24
CA GLU A 67 14.51 -16.52 0.02
C GLU A 67 13.53 -17.32 -0.85
N ARG A 68 12.65 -18.10 -0.23
CA ARG A 68 11.58 -18.80 -0.96
C ARG A 68 10.63 -17.80 -1.64
N LEU A 69 10.26 -16.71 -0.93
CA LEU A 69 9.42 -15.65 -1.49
C LEU A 69 10.08 -14.96 -2.68
N ARG A 70 11.38 -14.63 -2.59
CA ARG A 70 12.15 -14.06 -3.69
C ARG A 70 12.07 -14.97 -4.93
N THR A 71 12.38 -16.24 -4.75
CA THR A 71 12.34 -17.23 -5.84
C THR A 71 10.95 -17.40 -6.45
N LEU A 72 9.90 -17.46 -5.62
CA LEU A 72 8.55 -17.69 -6.11
C LEU A 72 7.93 -16.46 -6.79
N LEU A 73 8.28 -15.25 -6.32
CA LEU A 73 7.73 -14.02 -6.90
C LEU A 73 8.26 -13.71 -8.30
N VAL A 74 9.51 -14.06 -8.60
CA VAL A 74 10.10 -13.80 -9.92
C VAL A 74 9.69 -14.83 -10.98
N ARG A 75 9.04 -15.94 -10.59
CA ARG A 75 8.50 -16.91 -11.57
C ARG A 75 7.44 -16.25 -12.44
N PRO A 76 7.27 -16.66 -13.69
CA PRO A 76 6.24 -16.12 -14.57
C PRO A 76 4.85 -16.15 -13.93
N TRP A 77 4.10 -15.04 -14.08
CA TRP A 77 2.72 -14.93 -13.62
C TRP A 77 1.76 -15.29 -14.73
N SER A 78 0.67 -16.01 -14.39
CA SER A 78 -0.41 -16.28 -15.35
C SER A 78 -1.33 -15.06 -15.49
N VAL A 79 -1.37 -14.20 -14.48
CA VAL A 79 -2.20 -12.99 -14.44
C VAL A 79 -1.66 -11.94 -15.40
N GLU A 80 -2.53 -11.44 -16.26
CA GLU A 80 -2.23 -10.34 -17.17
C GLU A 80 -2.16 -9.00 -16.43
N VAL A 81 -1.44 -8.05 -17.03
CA VAL A 81 -1.47 -6.66 -16.61
C VAL A 81 -2.91 -6.14 -16.54
N PHE A 82 -3.22 -5.26 -15.59
CA PHE A 82 -4.56 -4.74 -15.38
C PHE A 82 -4.55 -3.30 -14.91
N ASP A 83 -5.67 -2.60 -15.08
CA ASP A 83 -5.78 -1.18 -14.81
C ASP A 83 -6.42 -0.92 -13.44
N LEU A 84 -5.82 0.04 -12.75
CA LEU A 84 -6.33 0.62 -11.51
C LEU A 84 -6.63 2.11 -11.72
N GLU A 85 -7.52 2.65 -10.90
CA GLU A 85 -7.90 4.07 -10.91
C GLU A 85 -7.95 4.62 -9.49
N LEU A 86 -7.38 5.82 -9.27
CA LEU A 86 -7.56 6.53 -8.01
C LEU A 86 -9.03 6.86 -7.79
N ALA A 87 -9.47 6.65 -6.55
CA ALA A 87 -10.82 7.00 -6.09
C ALA A 87 -10.75 8.00 -4.93
N ALA A 88 -11.89 8.26 -4.30
CA ALA A 88 -12.02 9.29 -3.27
C ALA A 88 -11.03 9.15 -2.10
N ALA A 89 -10.64 10.28 -1.54
CA ALA A 89 -9.94 10.33 -0.27
C ALA A 89 -10.90 10.00 0.88
N VAL A 90 -10.46 9.15 1.80
CA VAL A 90 -11.27 8.73 2.96
C VAL A 90 -10.43 8.64 4.23
N THR A 91 -11.10 8.77 5.36
CA THR A 91 -10.50 8.52 6.69
C THR A 91 -10.87 7.13 7.19
N VAL A 92 -9.96 6.49 7.93
CA VAL A 92 -10.20 5.18 8.54
C VAL A 92 -9.87 5.23 10.03
N PRO A 93 -10.82 4.87 10.90
CA PRO A 93 -12.23 4.60 10.59
C PRO A 93 -12.97 5.83 10.05
N SER A 94 -14.07 5.60 9.35
CA SER A 94 -14.95 6.67 8.79
C SER A 94 -15.75 7.41 9.86
N SER A 95 -15.92 6.81 11.04
CA SER A 95 -16.56 7.39 12.22
C SER A 95 -15.59 7.43 13.40
N GLY A 96 -15.87 8.23 14.42
CA GLY A 96 -15.00 8.38 15.60
C GLY A 96 -13.69 9.11 15.27
N THR A 97 -12.60 8.69 15.89
CA THR A 97 -11.27 9.30 15.69
C THR A 97 -10.52 8.62 14.54
N PRO A 98 -10.27 9.30 13.42
CA PRO A 98 -9.48 8.75 12.32
C PRO A 98 -8.07 8.39 12.76
N ARG A 99 -7.55 7.29 12.25
CA ARG A 99 -6.17 6.85 12.47
C ARG A 99 -5.32 6.97 11.20
N VAL A 100 -5.98 6.87 10.04
CA VAL A 100 -5.30 6.85 8.75
C VAL A 100 -6.12 7.66 7.73
N VAL A 101 -5.43 8.29 6.81
CA VAL A 101 -6.01 8.88 5.59
C VAL A 101 -5.59 7.99 4.42
N TRP A 102 -6.57 7.55 3.63
CA TRP A 102 -6.40 6.72 2.43
C TRP A 102 -6.87 7.44 1.18
N LEU A 103 -6.27 7.12 0.06
CA LEU A 103 -6.90 7.25 -1.24
C LEU A 103 -7.40 5.87 -1.64
N GLY A 104 -8.70 5.73 -1.87
CA GLY A 104 -9.29 4.52 -2.41
C GLY A 104 -8.73 4.22 -3.79
N VAL A 105 -8.73 2.96 -4.17
CA VAL A 105 -8.32 2.51 -5.50
C VAL A 105 -9.41 1.59 -6.04
N ARG A 106 -9.86 1.86 -7.26
CA ARG A 106 -10.79 1.02 -8.00
C ARG A 106 -10.01 0.07 -8.91
N ASP A 107 -10.34 -1.20 -8.84
CA ASP A 107 -9.91 -2.20 -9.82
C ASP A 107 -10.88 -2.17 -11.01
N CYS A 108 -10.40 -1.68 -12.15
CA CYS A 108 -11.23 -1.45 -13.32
C CYS A 108 -11.54 -2.73 -14.11
N SER A 109 -10.86 -3.84 -13.83
CA SER A 109 -10.89 -5.05 -14.64
C SER A 109 -10.89 -6.35 -13.83
N SER A 110 -11.23 -6.29 -12.55
CA SER A 110 -11.17 -7.44 -11.61
C SER A 110 -9.78 -8.11 -11.60
N GLY A 111 -8.73 -7.32 -11.76
CA GLY A 111 -7.36 -7.80 -11.79
C GLY A 111 -6.92 -8.41 -10.47
N PHE A 112 -7.36 -7.84 -9.35
CA PHE A 112 -7.08 -8.41 -8.03
C PHE A 112 -7.80 -9.73 -7.79
N ASP A 113 -9.00 -9.95 -8.37
CA ASP A 113 -9.72 -11.23 -8.23
C ASP A 113 -8.94 -12.37 -8.89
N ARG A 114 -8.21 -12.07 -9.99
CA ARG A 114 -7.31 -13.02 -10.64
C ARG A 114 -5.97 -13.14 -9.93
N LEU A 115 -5.43 -12.03 -9.43
CA LEU A 115 -4.11 -11.96 -8.80
C LEU A 115 -4.07 -12.65 -7.43
N MET A 116 -5.08 -12.42 -6.60
CA MET A 116 -5.06 -12.87 -5.21
C MET A 116 -4.99 -14.40 -5.05
N PRO A 117 -5.71 -15.24 -5.84
CA PRO A 117 -5.57 -16.69 -5.76
C PRO A 117 -4.14 -17.15 -6.08
N GLU A 118 -3.52 -16.65 -7.16
CA GLU A 118 -2.16 -17.03 -7.55
C GLU A 118 -1.13 -16.55 -6.52
N LEU A 119 -1.25 -15.30 -6.04
CA LEU A 119 -0.40 -14.78 -4.98
C LEU A 119 -0.50 -15.64 -3.71
N ASN A 120 -1.72 -15.96 -3.28
CA ASN A 120 -1.95 -16.77 -2.09
C ASN A 120 -1.35 -18.18 -2.23
N GLY A 121 -1.42 -18.79 -3.41
CA GLY A 121 -0.77 -20.07 -3.70
C GLY A 121 0.75 -19.99 -3.54
N ARG A 122 1.37 -18.93 -4.08
CA ARG A 122 2.82 -18.70 -3.95
C ARG A 122 3.24 -18.44 -2.50
N LEU A 123 2.46 -17.67 -1.74
CA LEU A 123 2.71 -17.41 -0.32
C LEU A 123 2.62 -18.69 0.51
N HIS A 124 1.61 -19.53 0.26
CA HIS A 124 1.48 -20.82 0.90
C HIS A 124 2.66 -21.74 0.60
N ALA A 125 3.08 -21.82 -0.67
CA ALA A 125 4.25 -22.60 -1.09
C ALA A 125 5.56 -22.10 -0.45
N ALA A 126 5.65 -20.81 -0.13
CA ALA A 126 6.79 -20.24 0.61
C ALA A 126 6.76 -20.57 2.11
N GLY A 127 5.64 -21.07 2.64
CA GLY A 127 5.44 -21.34 4.07
C GLY A 127 4.92 -20.12 4.85
N VAL A 128 4.27 -19.17 4.18
CA VAL A 128 3.62 -18.02 4.84
C VAL A 128 2.21 -18.40 5.28
N VAL A 129 1.97 -18.34 6.58
CA VAL A 129 0.61 -18.49 7.13
C VAL A 129 -0.17 -17.22 6.85
N GLN A 130 -1.32 -17.36 6.18
CA GLN A 130 -2.12 -16.23 5.75
C GLN A 130 -3.21 -15.91 6.79
N ASN A 131 -3.30 -14.64 7.20
CA ASN A 131 -4.50 -14.11 7.84
C ASN A 131 -5.53 -13.77 6.74
N GLN A 132 -6.75 -14.27 6.88
CA GLN A 132 -7.88 -14.02 5.98
C GLN A 132 -8.45 -12.60 6.19
N MET A 133 -7.63 -11.57 6.07
CA MET A 133 -8.14 -10.20 6.10
C MET A 133 -8.69 -9.82 4.73
N ARG A 134 -9.89 -9.24 4.72
CA ARG A 134 -10.49 -8.69 3.50
C ARG A 134 -9.53 -7.64 2.90
N PHE A 135 -9.14 -7.85 1.66
CA PHE A 135 -8.33 -6.90 0.92
C PHE A 135 -9.21 -5.75 0.40
N VAL A 136 -8.81 -4.52 0.71
CA VAL A 136 -9.43 -3.30 0.20
C VAL A 136 -8.34 -2.47 -0.45
N PRO A 137 -8.33 -2.31 -1.78
CA PRO A 137 -7.28 -1.58 -2.48
C PRO A 137 -7.27 -0.10 -2.07
N HIS A 138 -6.10 0.36 -1.59
CA HIS A 138 -5.92 1.77 -1.18
C HIS A 138 -4.45 2.18 -1.16
N VAL A 139 -4.21 3.47 -1.26
CA VAL A 139 -2.91 4.09 -1.00
C VAL A 139 -2.98 4.84 0.32
N THR A 140 -2.20 4.42 1.31
CA THR A 140 -2.08 5.17 2.56
C THR A 140 -1.26 6.45 2.32
N VAL A 141 -1.84 7.61 2.64
CA VAL A 141 -1.19 8.91 2.46
C VAL A 141 -0.79 9.58 3.77
N GLY A 142 -1.46 9.26 4.86
CA GLY A 142 -1.14 9.86 6.16
C GLY A 142 -1.61 9.03 7.35
N ARG A 143 -0.91 9.18 8.48
CA ARG A 143 -1.25 8.56 9.76
C ARG A 143 -1.51 9.65 10.79
N VAL A 144 -2.70 9.64 11.38
CA VAL A 144 -3.12 10.60 12.41
C VAL A 144 -2.49 10.22 13.73
N ARG A 145 -1.72 11.13 14.32
CA ARG A 145 -1.14 10.93 15.66
C ARG A 145 -1.98 11.64 16.69
N ARG A 146 -2.60 10.87 17.60
CA ARG A 146 -3.37 11.33 18.78
C ARG A 146 -4.11 12.67 18.59
N ALA A 147 -5.29 12.62 18.02
CA ALA A 147 -6.13 13.80 17.84
C ALA A 147 -7.59 13.49 18.20
N PRO A 148 -7.91 13.13 19.46
CA PRO A 148 -9.24 12.63 19.83
C PRO A 148 -10.36 13.64 19.54
N GLN A 149 -10.09 14.95 19.64
CA GLN A 149 -11.09 16.01 19.42
C GLN A 149 -11.14 16.53 17.97
N CYS A 150 -10.22 16.12 17.10
CA CYS A 150 -10.10 16.64 15.74
C CYS A 150 -10.71 15.71 14.65
N GLY A 151 -11.41 14.66 15.04
CA GLY A 151 -11.91 13.65 14.11
C GLY A 151 -12.83 14.22 13.04
N ARG A 152 -13.75 15.11 13.41
CA ARG A 152 -14.63 15.79 12.46
C ARG A 152 -13.87 16.71 11.51
N MET A 153 -12.95 17.51 12.03
CA MET A 153 -12.13 18.41 11.24
C MET A 153 -11.32 17.68 10.16
N ILE A 154 -10.71 16.52 10.52
CA ILE A 154 -9.96 15.70 9.58
C ILE A 154 -10.88 15.14 8.49
N ARG A 155 -12.03 14.59 8.86
CA ARG A 155 -13.02 14.07 7.89
C ARG A 155 -13.47 15.15 6.92
N ASP A 156 -13.88 16.31 7.45
CA ASP A 156 -14.37 17.44 6.64
C ASP A 156 -13.28 17.95 5.67
N ALA A 157 -12.01 18.00 6.13
CA ALA A 157 -10.89 18.38 5.27
C ALA A 157 -10.66 17.35 4.16
N VAL A 158 -10.71 16.05 4.47
CA VAL A 158 -10.50 14.97 3.51
C VAL A 158 -11.66 14.87 2.51
N GLN A 159 -12.92 14.98 2.96
CA GLN A 159 -14.10 14.88 2.09
C GLN A 159 -14.23 16.03 1.08
N LYS A 160 -13.68 17.20 1.40
CA LYS A 160 -13.71 18.37 0.51
C LYS A 160 -12.71 18.30 -0.64
N ILE A 161 -11.75 17.38 -0.56
CA ILE A 161 -10.74 17.24 -1.62
C ILE A 161 -11.32 16.43 -2.77
N GLY A 162 -11.40 17.06 -3.93
CA GLY A 162 -11.66 16.37 -5.18
C GLY A 162 -10.45 15.50 -5.55
N VAL A 163 -10.69 14.24 -5.88
CA VAL A 163 -9.69 13.34 -6.40
C VAL A 163 -9.94 13.13 -7.86
N GLU A 164 -9.00 13.60 -8.69
CA GLU A 164 -9.04 13.32 -10.12
C GLU A 164 -8.86 11.81 -10.35
N ALA A 165 -9.69 11.26 -11.24
CA ALA A 165 -9.60 9.86 -11.63
C ALA A 165 -8.39 9.66 -12.53
N VAL A 166 -7.29 9.19 -11.95
CA VAL A 166 -6.05 8.87 -12.67
C VAL A 166 -5.87 7.38 -12.73
N ARG A 167 -5.72 6.84 -13.94
CA ARG A 167 -5.51 5.42 -14.21
C ARG A 167 -4.02 5.09 -14.31
N TRP A 168 -3.68 3.87 -13.89
CA TRP A 168 -2.37 3.28 -14.13
C TRP A 168 -2.46 1.78 -14.23
N GLN A 169 -1.49 1.20 -14.91
CA GLN A 169 -1.41 -0.21 -15.16
C GLN A 169 -0.55 -0.91 -14.11
N VAL A 170 -1.06 -1.99 -13.55
CA VAL A 170 -0.28 -2.91 -12.71
C VAL A 170 0.47 -3.85 -13.64
N LYS A 171 1.80 -3.68 -13.70
CA LYS A 171 2.70 -4.49 -14.53
C LYS A 171 3.53 -5.46 -13.70
N HIS A 172 3.70 -5.17 -12.42
CA HIS A 172 4.53 -5.95 -11.51
C HIS A 172 4.09 -5.82 -10.06
N LEU A 173 4.52 -6.78 -9.27
CA LEU A 173 4.43 -6.78 -7.81
C LEU A 173 5.83 -6.75 -7.22
N THR A 174 6.05 -5.95 -6.19
CA THR A 174 7.33 -5.85 -5.51
C THR A 174 7.23 -6.36 -4.08
N LEU A 175 8.12 -7.28 -3.70
CA LEU A 175 8.37 -7.66 -2.31
C LEU A 175 9.26 -6.60 -1.68
N TYR A 176 8.79 -5.99 -0.62
CA TYR A 176 9.54 -4.98 0.14
C TYR A 176 9.91 -5.49 1.52
N GLU A 177 11.11 -5.16 1.95
CA GLU A 177 11.53 -5.19 3.34
C GLU A 177 11.34 -3.80 3.97
N SER A 178 10.63 -3.74 5.09
CA SER A 178 10.47 -2.52 5.88
C SER A 178 11.55 -2.45 6.95
N ARG A 179 12.55 -1.60 6.74
CA ARG A 179 13.61 -1.31 7.69
C ARG A 179 13.27 -0.08 8.51
N LEU A 180 13.39 -0.20 9.84
CA LEU A 180 13.22 0.95 10.71
C LEU A 180 14.53 1.74 10.71
N ALA A 181 14.56 2.85 9.98
CA ALA A 181 15.65 3.83 10.05
C ALA A 181 15.14 5.07 10.80
N SER A 182 15.60 5.27 12.03
CA SER A 182 15.24 6.41 12.90
C SER A 182 13.72 6.55 13.16
N SER A 183 13.04 7.52 12.58
CA SER A 183 11.61 7.83 12.84
C SER A 183 10.65 7.41 11.75
N THR A 184 11.14 7.02 10.57
CA THR A 184 10.32 6.61 9.42
C THR A 184 10.87 5.35 8.78
N PRO A 185 9.99 4.41 8.37
CA PRO A 185 10.43 3.20 7.70
C PRO A 185 11.07 3.53 6.35
N ASP A 186 12.10 2.78 6.00
CA ASP A 186 12.65 2.71 4.66
C ASP A 186 12.23 1.39 4.01
N TYR A 187 11.79 1.43 2.75
CA TYR A 187 11.30 0.25 2.03
C TYR A 187 12.32 -0.17 0.98
N VAL A 188 12.93 -1.33 1.19
CA VAL A 188 13.97 -1.88 0.34
C VAL A 188 13.37 -2.98 -0.53
N PRO A 189 13.39 -2.84 -1.88
CA PRO A 189 12.88 -3.89 -2.76
C PRO A 189 13.75 -5.13 -2.66
N GLN A 190 13.12 -6.29 -2.56
CA GLN A 190 13.77 -7.60 -2.41
C GLN A 190 13.61 -8.48 -3.63
N ALA A 191 12.46 -8.39 -4.31
CA ALA A 191 12.15 -9.12 -5.54
C ALA A 191 11.01 -8.44 -6.27
N THR A 192 10.97 -8.57 -7.60
CA THR A 192 9.88 -8.03 -8.43
C THR A 192 9.38 -9.13 -9.36
N GLY A 193 8.09 -9.42 -9.27
CA GLY A 193 7.39 -10.33 -10.17
C GLY A 193 6.68 -9.55 -11.27
N VAL A 194 6.93 -9.91 -12.53
CA VAL A 194 6.35 -9.25 -13.70
C VAL A 194 5.09 -10.00 -14.13
N LEU A 195 3.97 -9.29 -14.27
CA LEU A 195 2.72 -9.84 -14.78
C LEU A 195 2.81 -10.07 -16.29
N ARG A 196 1.97 -10.99 -16.80
CA ARG A 196 1.93 -11.32 -18.22
C ARG A 196 1.45 -10.12 -19.05
N ALA A 197 2.16 -9.79 -20.11
CA ALA A 197 1.68 -8.78 -21.07
C ALA A 197 0.38 -9.28 -21.75
N ILE A 198 -0.54 -8.34 -22.04
CA ILE A 198 -1.70 -8.65 -22.89
C ILE A 198 -1.16 -8.93 -24.28
N ALA A 199 -1.54 -10.06 -24.87
CA ALA A 199 -1.24 -10.33 -26.27
C ALA A 199 -1.90 -9.25 -27.17
N PRO A 200 -1.24 -8.80 -28.23
CA PRO A 200 -1.77 -7.80 -29.14
C PRO A 200 -3.02 -8.30 -29.87
#